data_234f4fdbf59c08cb08648b67a609e899
#
_entry.id   234f4fdbf59c08cb08648b67a609e899
#
_cell.length_a   1.000
_cell.length_b   1.000
_cell.length_c   1.000
_cell.angle_alpha   90.00
_cell.angle_beta   90.00
_cell.angle_gamma   90.00
#
_symmetry.space_group_name_H-M   'P 1'
#
loop_
_entity.id
_entity.type
_entity.pdbx_description
1 polymer ?
#
loop_
_entity_poly.entity_id
_entity_poly.type
_entity_poly.pdbx_seq_one_letter_code
_entity_poly.pdbx_strand_id
1 'polypeptide(L)'
;MNNRRIWFRLGGVLAAAAVCTGGAAVVSDRAQEAKNVQRAFLDAMETQMQIGCYPSETGSPADLTERERTELQTAYTSRVEQYYTEENPCRKRYIALNKDLLTACDSDVEYSESGGVADCRFDSVRLYADRMTAVVQAQTVVWDKRISGNSEQGFSVELPVNRDTITATMKKENGVWKLDSIDSQISLSAAVPADDEVCRERYLTFETARQAADSIDDQAYIKEARFA
;
A
#
# COMPACT_ATOMS: atom_id res chain seq x y z
N MET A 1 48.17 -37.42 38.16
CA MET A 1 46.78 -37.88 37.94
C MET A 1 45.87 -36.68 37.74
N ASN A 2 45.12 -36.64 36.65
CA ASN A 2 43.90 -35.83 36.36
C ASN A 2 44.00 -34.35 35.93
N ASN A 3 44.76 -34.09 34.86
CA ASN A 3 44.52 -32.83 34.11
C ASN A 3 43.74 -33.00 32.79
N ARG A 4 43.34 -34.24 32.41
CA ARG A 4 42.59 -34.50 31.15
C ARG A 4 41.08 -34.31 31.29
N ARG A 5 40.53 -34.35 32.51
CA ARG A 5 39.06 -34.21 32.70
C ARG A 5 38.53 -32.77 32.69
N ILE A 6 39.39 -31.78 32.89
CA ILE A 6 39.01 -30.37 32.95
C ILE A 6 38.81 -29.80 31.55
N TRP A 7 39.59 -30.25 30.59
CA TRP A 7 39.50 -29.74 29.20
C TRP A 7 38.25 -30.18 28.46
N PHE A 8 37.69 -31.37 28.75
CA PHE A 8 36.45 -31.83 28.13
C PHE A 8 35.19 -31.07 28.62
N ARG A 9 35.23 -30.53 29.83
CA ARG A 9 34.10 -29.73 30.36
C ARG A 9 34.11 -28.29 29.85
N LEU A 10 35.24 -27.73 29.62
CA LEU A 10 35.38 -26.38 29.03
C LEU A 10 35.06 -26.35 27.53
N GLY A 11 35.45 -27.39 26.79
CA GLY A 11 35.12 -27.50 25.38
C GLY A 11 33.59 -27.65 25.11
N GLY A 12 32.92 -28.41 25.99
CA GLY A 12 31.45 -28.57 25.88
C GLY A 12 30.66 -27.30 26.17
N VAL A 13 31.09 -26.48 27.08
CA VAL A 13 30.43 -25.21 27.42
C VAL A 13 30.62 -24.16 26.30
N LEU A 14 31.81 -24.09 25.70
CA LEU A 14 32.09 -23.18 24.59
C LEU A 14 31.34 -23.57 23.33
N ALA A 15 31.18 -24.89 23.03
CA ALA A 15 30.39 -25.33 21.90
C ALA A 15 28.87 -25.05 22.08
N ALA A 16 28.35 -25.22 23.31
CA ALA A 16 26.97 -24.91 23.63
C ALA A 16 26.69 -23.41 23.57
N ALA A 17 27.60 -22.57 24.02
CA ALA A 17 27.50 -21.11 23.95
C ALA A 17 27.51 -20.61 22.47
N ALA A 18 28.36 -21.19 21.62
CA ALA A 18 28.43 -20.84 20.22
C ALA A 18 27.16 -21.23 19.44
N VAL A 19 26.55 -22.36 19.77
CA VAL A 19 25.28 -22.80 19.16
C VAL A 19 24.12 -21.90 19.62
N CYS A 20 24.07 -21.49 20.88
CA CYS A 20 23.02 -20.61 21.38
C CYS A 20 23.14 -19.19 20.84
N THR A 21 24.34 -18.64 20.69
CA THR A 21 24.54 -17.29 20.11
C THR A 21 24.30 -17.27 18.62
N GLY A 22 24.71 -18.31 17.88
CA GLY A 22 24.42 -18.45 16.45
C GLY A 22 22.93 -18.61 16.15
N GLY A 23 22.22 -19.40 16.96
CA GLY A 23 20.77 -19.59 16.85
C GLY A 23 19.99 -18.29 17.11
N ALA A 24 20.34 -17.53 18.14
CA ALA A 24 19.69 -16.26 18.47
C ALA A 24 19.92 -15.21 17.37
N ALA A 25 21.11 -15.11 16.81
CA ALA A 25 21.42 -14.19 15.71
C ALA A 25 20.63 -14.53 14.43
N VAL A 26 20.52 -15.81 14.06
CA VAL A 26 19.76 -16.24 12.88
C VAL A 26 18.26 -16.00 13.07
N VAL A 27 17.71 -16.20 14.25
CA VAL A 27 16.29 -15.92 14.55
C VAL A 27 16.01 -14.43 14.49
N SER A 28 16.91 -13.60 15.03
CA SER A 28 16.82 -12.13 14.97
C SER A 28 16.86 -11.61 13.53
N ASP A 29 17.73 -12.16 12.69
CA ASP A 29 17.87 -11.80 11.28
C ASP A 29 16.62 -12.14 10.48
N ARG A 30 16.03 -13.33 10.68
CA ARG A 30 14.77 -13.72 10.04
C ARG A 30 13.58 -12.87 10.48
N ALA A 31 13.51 -12.53 11.75
CA ALA A 31 12.45 -11.67 12.27
C ALA A 31 12.55 -10.25 11.69
N GLN A 32 13.77 -9.73 11.53
CA GLN A 32 13.99 -8.44 10.91
C GLN A 32 13.63 -8.48 9.41
N GLU A 33 14.02 -9.53 8.69
CA GLU A 33 13.63 -9.69 7.29
C GLU A 33 12.11 -9.79 7.11
N ALA A 34 11.41 -10.50 7.98
CA ALA A 34 9.94 -10.54 7.94
C ALA A 34 9.31 -9.15 8.10
N LYS A 35 9.86 -8.29 8.98
CA LYS A 35 9.42 -6.89 9.12
C LYS A 35 9.71 -6.07 7.87
N ASN A 36 10.85 -6.30 7.21
CA ASN A 36 11.18 -5.61 5.96
C ASN A 36 10.20 -5.99 4.86
N VAL A 37 9.81 -7.28 4.77
CA VAL A 37 8.77 -7.77 3.85
C VAL A 37 7.41 -7.11 4.15
N GLN A 38 7.00 -7.06 5.42
CA GLN A 38 5.74 -6.43 5.83
C GLN A 38 5.70 -4.95 5.43
N ARG A 39 6.78 -4.21 5.67
CA ARG A 39 6.87 -2.80 5.28
C ARG A 39 6.77 -2.64 3.77
N ALA A 40 7.55 -3.39 2.99
CA ALA A 40 7.52 -3.31 1.54
C ALA A 40 6.13 -3.68 0.95
N PHE A 41 5.43 -4.64 1.56
CA PHE A 41 4.06 -4.96 1.20
C PHE A 41 3.12 -3.76 1.45
N LEU A 42 3.19 -3.13 2.63
CA LEU A 42 2.37 -1.95 2.94
C LEU A 42 2.68 -0.79 1.99
N ASP A 43 3.95 -0.50 1.73
CA ASP A 43 4.36 0.56 0.81
C ASP A 43 3.84 0.32 -0.62
N ALA A 44 3.79 -0.95 -1.07
CA ALA A 44 3.20 -1.31 -2.35
C ALA A 44 1.67 -1.10 -2.36
N MET A 45 0.97 -1.49 -1.30
CA MET A 45 -0.47 -1.28 -1.16
C MET A 45 -0.82 0.22 -1.11
N GLU A 46 -0.09 1.01 -0.34
CA GLU A 46 -0.22 2.48 -0.31
C GLU A 46 -0.01 3.09 -1.69
N THR A 47 0.99 2.61 -2.44
CA THR A 47 1.24 3.09 -3.81
C THR A 47 0.06 2.80 -4.74
N GLN A 48 -0.59 1.65 -4.60
CA GLN A 48 -1.79 1.31 -5.35
C GLN A 48 -2.94 2.28 -5.06
N MET A 49 -3.16 2.61 -3.80
CA MET A 49 -4.27 3.49 -3.40
C MET A 49 -4.05 4.97 -3.77
N GLN A 50 -2.87 5.32 -4.24
CA GLN A 50 -2.53 6.69 -4.66
C GLN A 50 -2.48 6.87 -6.18
N ILE A 51 -3.08 5.95 -6.95
CA ILE A 51 -3.23 6.09 -8.40
C ILE A 51 -4.14 7.28 -8.69
N GLY A 52 -3.64 8.24 -9.49
CA GLY A 52 -4.40 9.44 -9.84
C GLY A 52 -4.48 10.50 -8.74
N CYS A 53 -3.90 10.25 -7.57
CA CYS A 53 -3.84 11.25 -6.51
C CYS A 53 -2.82 12.35 -6.84
N TYR A 54 -3.22 13.58 -6.64
CA TYR A 54 -2.33 14.74 -6.69
C TYR A 54 -2.79 15.79 -5.67
N PRO A 55 -1.90 16.74 -5.28
CA PRO A 55 -2.23 17.72 -4.25
C PRO A 55 -3.48 18.54 -4.59
N SER A 56 -4.38 18.67 -3.63
CA SER A 56 -5.64 19.40 -3.77
C SER A 56 -5.47 20.89 -4.12
N GLU A 57 -4.29 21.45 -3.86
CA GLU A 57 -3.94 22.84 -4.17
C GLU A 57 -3.85 23.12 -5.67
N THR A 58 -3.76 22.09 -6.51
CA THR A 58 -3.55 22.22 -7.95
C THR A 58 -4.82 22.37 -8.79
N GLY A 59 -6.01 22.33 -8.18
CA GLY A 59 -7.28 22.48 -8.90
C GLY A 59 -7.77 21.18 -9.57
N SER A 60 -8.51 21.31 -10.67
CA SER A 60 -8.97 20.19 -11.50
C SER A 60 -7.80 19.55 -12.26
N PRO A 61 -7.89 18.23 -12.60
CA PRO A 61 -6.93 17.62 -13.54
C PRO A 61 -6.75 18.41 -14.85
N ALA A 62 -7.82 19.08 -15.32
CA ALA A 62 -7.78 19.92 -16.51
C ALA A 62 -6.89 21.16 -16.35
N ASP A 63 -6.73 21.66 -15.11
CA ASP A 63 -5.95 22.87 -14.82
C ASP A 63 -4.44 22.58 -14.72
N LEU A 64 -4.04 21.32 -14.66
CA LEU A 64 -2.64 20.93 -14.60
C LEU A 64 -1.90 21.32 -15.88
N THR A 65 -0.78 22.00 -15.72
CA THR A 65 0.14 22.22 -16.84
C THR A 65 0.81 20.90 -17.26
N GLU A 66 1.28 20.86 -18.50
CA GLU A 66 2.01 19.68 -19.02
C GLU A 66 3.24 19.32 -18.16
N ARG A 67 3.89 20.34 -17.61
CA ARG A 67 5.02 20.17 -16.70
C ARG A 67 4.59 19.48 -15.39
N GLU A 68 3.54 19.96 -14.77
CA GLU A 68 3.00 19.37 -13.51
C GLU A 68 2.54 17.94 -13.73
N ARG A 69 1.82 17.66 -14.81
CA ARG A 69 1.45 16.29 -15.20
C ARG A 69 2.68 15.37 -15.32
N THR A 70 3.73 15.87 -15.98
CA THR A 70 4.97 15.12 -16.17
C THR A 70 5.67 14.85 -14.84
N GLU A 71 5.75 15.84 -13.96
CA GLU A 71 6.35 15.72 -12.62
C GLU A 71 5.57 14.71 -11.76
N LEU A 72 4.24 14.79 -11.71
CA LEU A 72 3.36 13.86 -10.99
C LEU A 72 3.47 12.44 -11.55
N GLN A 73 3.42 12.29 -12.88
CA GLN A 73 3.58 10.99 -13.53
C GLN A 73 4.95 10.37 -13.23
N THR A 74 6.01 11.17 -13.26
CA THR A 74 7.36 10.71 -12.96
C THR A 74 7.49 10.25 -11.51
N ALA A 75 6.94 11.03 -10.57
CA ALA A 75 6.94 10.69 -9.16
C ALA A 75 6.19 9.37 -8.88
N TYR A 76 5.00 9.22 -9.46
CA TYR A 76 4.21 7.99 -9.31
C TYR A 76 4.91 6.79 -9.96
N THR A 77 5.43 6.95 -11.17
CA THR A 77 6.20 5.90 -11.87
C THR A 77 7.37 5.41 -11.01
N SER A 78 8.15 6.34 -10.44
CA SER A 78 9.28 6.01 -9.57
C SER A 78 8.85 5.21 -8.33
N ARG A 79 7.70 5.53 -7.74
CA ARG A 79 7.16 4.76 -6.61
C ARG A 79 6.73 3.35 -7.01
N VAL A 80 6.04 3.21 -8.14
CA VAL A 80 5.68 1.89 -8.67
C VAL A 80 6.93 1.06 -8.96
N GLU A 81 7.97 1.64 -9.53
CA GLU A 81 9.24 0.97 -9.81
C GLU A 81 10.01 0.58 -8.54
N GLN A 82 9.85 1.36 -7.48
CA GLN A 82 10.45 1.06 -6.18
C GLN A 82 9.80 -0.15 -5.50
N TYR A 83 8.46 -0.28 -5.57
CA TYR A 83 7.71 -1.23 -4.77
C TYR A 83 7.17 -2.44 -5.54
N TYR A 84 7.22 -2.43 -6.87
CA TYR A 84 6.76 -3.52 -7.73
C TYR A 84 7.92 -4.10 -8.54
N THR A 85 7.96 -5.44 -8.66
CA THR A 85 8.97 -6.08 -9.51
C THR A 85 8.74 -5.73 -10.98
N GLU A 86 9.77 -5.90 -11.82
CA GLU A 86 9.64 -5.67 -13.25
C GLU A 86 8.61 -6.63 -13.89
N GLU A 87 8.51 -7.84 -13.37
CA GLU A 87 7.62 -8.91 -13.82
C GLU A 87 6.18 -8.76 -13.34
N ASN A 88 5.91 -7.85 -12.37
CA ASN A 88 4.56 -7.69 -11.82
C ASN A 88 3.58 -7.23 -12.91
N PRO A 89 2.49 -7.98 -13.14
CA PRO A 89 1.53 -7.66 -14.21
C PRO A 89 0.80 -6.32 -14.00
N CYS A 90 0.67 -5.87 -12.75
CA CYS A 90 0.00 -4.61 -12.44
C CYS A 90 0.91 -3.39 -12.63
N ARG A 91 2.22 -3.55 -12.65
CA ARG A 91 3.17 -2.42 -12.74
C ARG A 91 2.88 -1.50 -13.92
N LYS A 92 2.86 -2.05 -15.14
CA LYS A 92 2.59 -1.27 -16.35
C LYS A 92 1.18 -0.69 -16.36
N ARG A 93 0.20 -1.46 -15.88
CA ARG A 93 -1.19 -1.02 -15.80
C ARG A 93 -1.34 0.18 -14.86
N TYR A 94 -0.73 0.18 -13.69
CA TYR A 94 -0.83 1.29 -12.73
C TYR A 94 -0.18 2.56 -13.26
N ILE A 95 0.99 2.45 -13.91
CA ILE A 95 1.66 3.59 -14.54
C ILE A 95 0.80 4.18 -15.66
N ALA A 96 0.19 3.34 -16.50
CA ALA A 96 -0.69 3.80 -17.58
C ALA A 96 -1.97 4.45 -17.01
N LEU A 97 -2.64 3.80 -16.06
CA LEU A 97 -3.85 4.32 -15.44
C LEU A 97 -3.60 5.67 -14.76
N ASN A 98 -2.50 5.83 -14.02
CA ASN A 98 -2.17 7.11 -13.43
C ASN A 98 -2.00 8.21 -14.47
N LYS A 99 -1.36 7.90 -15.60
CA LYS A 99 -1.23 8.84 -16.72
C LYS A 99 -2.60 9.22 -17.29
N ASP A 100 -3.46 8.25 -17.49
CA ASP A 100 -4.80 8.48 -18.06
C ASP A 100 -5.63 9.37 -17.12
N LEU A 101 -5.59 9.13 -15.82
CA LEU A 101 -6.28 9.95 -14.81
C LEU A 101 -5.75 11.39 -14.76
N LEU A 102 -4.44 11.58 -14.86
CA LEU A 102 -3.82 12.93 -14.89
C LEU A 102 -4.11 13.70 -16.21
N THR A 103 -4.55 13.00 -17.25
CA THR A 103 -4.88 13.61 -18.55
C THR A 103 -6.40 13.66 -18.82
N ALA A 104 -7.22 13.23 -17.85
CA ALA A 104 -8.66 13.28 -17.97
C ALA A 104 -9.13 14.71 -18.25
N CYS A 105 -10.06 14.84 -19.20
CA CYS A 105 -10.70 16.10 -19.55
C CYS A 105 -11.96 16.31 -18.70
N ASP A 106 -12.50 17.53 -18.68
CA ASP A 106 -13.70 17.91 -17.93
C ASP A 106 -14.98 17.10 -18.26
N SER A 107 -14.96 16.28 -19.31
CA SER A 107 -16.12 15.49 -19.74
C SER A 107 -16.42 14.30 -18.82
N ASP A 108 -15.38 13.64 -18.27
CA ASP A 108 -15.54 12.52 -17.35
C ASP A 108 -14.34 12.56 -16.36
N VAL A 109 -14.63 12.86 -15.11
CA VAL A 109 -13.62 12.92 -14.06
C VAL A 109 -13.78 11.75 -13.10
N GLU A 110 -12.71 11.00 -12.92
CA GLU A 110 -12.50 10.15 -11.76
C GLU A 110 -11.19 10.62 -11.10
N TYR A 111 -11.35 11.30 -10.00
CA TYR A 111 -10.24 11.93 -9.27
C TYR A 111 -10.14 11.35 -7.87
N SER A 112 -9.01 10.75 -7.54
CA SER A 112 -8.70 10.36 -6.18
C SER A 112 -8.03 11.53 -5.47
N GLU A 113 -8.67 12.05 -4.45
CA GLU A 113 -8.11 13.13 -3.62
C GLU A 113 -7.09 12.59 -2.64
N SER A 114 -7.45 11.51 -1.98
CA SER A 114 -6.61 10.81 -0.99
C SER A 114 -7.01 9.35 -0.88
N GLY A 115 -6.11 8.53 -0.39
CA GLY A 115 -6.38 7.11 -0.17
C GLY A 115 -5.19 6.43 0.48
N GLY A 116 -5.41 5.24 1.01
CA GLY A 116 -4.34 4.49 1.65
C GLY A 116 -4.80 3.21 2.34
N VAL A 117 -3.91 2.66 3.16
CA VAL A 117 -4.16 1.49 4.00
C VAL A 117 -4.57 1.96 5.40
N ALA A 118 -5.86 1.80 5.73
CA ALA A 118 -6.38 2.17 7.05
C ALA A 118 -5.92 1.19 8.14
N ASP A 119 -5.87 -0.11 7.81
CA ASP A 119 -5.41 -1.15 8.72
C ASP A 119 -4.86 -2.36 7.95
N CYS A 120 -3.96 -3.10 8.57
CA CYS A 120 -3.40 -4.32 8.01
C CYS A 120 -3.06 -5.31 9.12
N ARG A 121 -3.66 -6.50 9.05
CA ARG A 121 -3.37 -7.62 9.93
C ARG A 121 -2.65 -8.71 9.13
N PHE A 122 -1.40 -8.98 9.50
CA PHE A 122 -0.62 -10.06 8.90
C PHE A 122 -0.95 -11.39 9.58
N ASP A 123 -1.52 -12.32 8.82
CA ASP A 123 -1.78 -13.69 9.28
C ASP A 123 -0.49 -14.51 9.23
N SER A 124 0.31 -14.33 8.17
CA SER A 124 1.63 -14.96 8.07
C SER A 124 2.58 -14.20 7.12
N VAL A 125 3.89 -14.29 7.41
CA VAL A 125 4.98 -13.93 6.49
C VAL A 125 5.95 -15.09 6.42
N ARG A 126 6.00 -15.78 5.28
CA ARG A 126 6.82 -16.94 5.07
C ARG A 126 8.00 -16.61 4.16
N LEU A 127 9.19 -16.53 4.71
CA LEU A 127 10.44 -16.40 3.96
C LEU A 127 10.88 -17.78 3.45
N TYR A 128 11.20 -17.87 2.17
CA TYR A 128 11.78 -19.08 1.57
C TYR A 128 13.27 -19.22 1.92
N ALA A 129 13.81 -20.41 1.65
CA ALA A 129 15.20 -20.74 1.96
C ALA A 129 16.22 -19.90 1.17
N ASP A 130 15.84 -19.45 -0.02
CA ASP A 130 16.64 -18.57 -0.88
C ASP A 130 16.82 -17.15 -0.31
N ARG A 131 15.99 -16.77 0.67
CA ARG A 131 15.90 -15.43 1.24
C ARG A 131 15.66 -14.31 0.20
N MET A 132 15.25 -14.67 -0.99
CA MET A 132 14.92 -13.76 -2.09
C MET A 132 13.42 -13.72 -2.38
N THR A 133 12.68 -14.69 -1.82
CA THR A 133 11.25 -14.85 -2.01
C THR A 133 10.53 -14.94 -0.65
N ALA A 134 9.38 -14.29 -0.56
CA ALA A 134 8.49 -14.40 0.60
C ALA A 134 7.03 -14.46 0.14
N VAL A 135 6.19 -15.14 0.93
CA VAL A 135 4.73 -15.10 0.78
C VAL A 135 4.14 -14.42 2.00
N VAL A 136 3.29 -13.44 1.74
CA VAL A 136 2.53 -12.68 2.73
C VAL A 136 1.08 -13.13 2.64
N GLN A 137 0.47 -13.44 3.78
CA GLN A 137 -0.98 -13.55 3.93
C GLN A 137 -1.43 -12.48 4.90
N ALA A 138 -2.36 -11.64 4.48
CA ALA A 138 -2.81 -10.50 5.25
C ALA A 138 -4.29 -10.20 4.99
N GLN A 139 -4.92 -9.56 5.95
CA GLN A 139 -6.19 -8.90 5.81
C GLN A 139 -5.92 -7.39 5.82
N THR A 140 -6.39 -6.68 4.82
CA THR A 140 -6.20 -5.23 4.70
C THR A 140 -7.53 -4.51 4.70
N VAL A 141 -7.53 -3.31 5.26
CA VAL A 141 -8.59 -2.32 5.07
C VAL A 141 -7.99 -1.19 4.28
N VAL A 142 -8.47 -1.00 3.08
CA VAL A 142 -8.06 0.11 2.21
C VAL A 142 -9.22 1.07 2.03
N TRP A 143 -8.91 2.34 1.87
CA TRP A 143 -9.88 3.40 1.68
C TRP A 143 -9.41 4.36 0.59
N ASP A 144 -10.36 5.08 0.04
CA ASP A 144 -10.11 6.02 -1.04
C ASP A 144 -11.18 7.12 -0.94
N LYS A 145 -10.80 8.37 -1.11
CA LYS A 145 -11.69 9.52 -1.23
C LYS A 145 -11.60 10.04 -2.65
N ARG A 146 -12.68 9.94 -3.38
CA ARG A 146 -12.72 10.27 -4.79
C ARG A 146 -13.88 11.17 -5.16
N ILE A 147 -13.70 11.92 -6.25
CA ILE A 147 -14.73 12.68 -6.92
C ILE A 147 -14.95 12.04 -8.29
N SER A 148 -16.18 11.72 -8.60
CA SER A 148 -16.55 11.15 -9.89
C SER A 148 -17.73 11.88 -10.51
N GLY A 149 -17.76 11.97 -11.82
CA GLY A 149 -18.87 12.61 -12.55
C GLY A 149 -18.42 13.43 -13.75
N ASN A 150 -19.35 14.21 -14.27
CA ASN A 150 -19.11 15.11 -15.39
C ASN A 150 -19.98 16.36 -15.29
N SER A 151 -19.73 17.34 -16.17
CA SER A 151 -20.45 18.62 -16.18
C SER A 151 -21.94 18.51 -16.53
N GLU A 152 -22.40 17.42 -17.18
CA GLU A 152 -23.79 17.22 -17.55
C GLU A 152 -24.61 16.58 -16.41
N GLN A 153 -24.03 15.60 -15.71
CA GLN A 153 -24.70 14.81 -14.68
C GLN A 153 -24.39 15.30 -13.27
N GLY A 154 -23.44 16.22 -13.14
CA GLY A 154 -22.88 16.66 -11.87
C GLY A 154 -21.87 15.66 -11.29
N PHE A 155 -21.27 16.06 -10.17
CA PHE A 155 -20.22 15.33 -9.50
C PHE A 155 -20.69 14.74 -8.17
N SER A 156 -20.13 13.62 -7.77
CA SER A 156 -20.33 12.98 -6.47
C SER A 156 -19.00 12.81 -5.75
N VAL A 157 -19.06 12.91 -4.43
CA VAL A 157 -17.96 12.52 -3.54
C VAL A 157 -18.21 11.11 -3.05
N GLU A 158 -17.22 10.25 -3.13
CA GLU A 158 -17.30 8.86 -2.72
C GLU A 158 -16.13 8.51 -1.80
N LEU A 159 -16.41 7.71 -0.77
CA LEU A 159 -15.39 7.23 0.19
C LEU A 159 -15.48 5.69 0.31
N PRO A 160 -15.15 4.93 -0.72
CA PRO A 160 -15.18 3.49 -0.62
C PRO A 160 -14.15 2.95 0.39
N VAL A 161 -14.59 1.95 1.14
CA VAL A 161 -13.72 1.13 2.00
C VAL A 161 -13.82 -0.31 1.57
N ASN A 162 -12.70 -0.93 1.32
CA ASN A 162 -12.62 -2.35 0.96
C ASN A 162 -11.86 -3.11 2.04
N ARG A 163 -12.39 -4.27 2.42
CA ARG A 163 -11.71 -5.26 3.25
C ARG A 163 -11.33 -6.43 2.38
N ASP A 164 -10.04 -6.67 2.26
CA ASP A 164 -9.48 -7.68 1.38
C ASP A 164 -8.73 -8.73 2.17
N THR A 165 -8.88 -10.00 1.78
CA THR A 165 -7.97 -11.06 2.17
C THR A 165 -6.98 -11.24 1.03
N ILE A 166 -5.71 -11.07 1.34
CA ILE A 166 -4.63 -11.00 0.35
C ILE A 166 -3.63 -12.12 0.56
N THR A 167 -3.25 -12.76 -0.55
CA THR A 167 -2.03 -13.56 -0.64
C THR A 167 -1.11 -12.90 -1.65
N ALA A 168 0.06 -12.45 -1.19
CA ALA A 168 1.03 -11.75 -2.02
C ALA A 168 2.37 -12.50 -2.05
N THR A 169 3.01 -12.49 -3.22
CA THR A 169 4.40 -12.92 -3.38
C THR A 169 5.28 -11.69 -3.43
N MET A 170 6.28 -11.67 -2.56
CA MET A 170 7.31 -10.63 -2.51
C MET A 170 8.62 -11.21 -3.01
N LYS A 171 9.35 -10.45 -3.83
CA LYS A 171 10.70 -10.80 -4.30
C LYS A 171 11.70 -9.72 -3.96
N LYS A 172 12.93 -10.11 -3.73
CA LYS A 172 14.03 -9.20 -3.44
C LYS A 172 14.82 -8.91 -4.72
N GLU A 173 14.72 -7.68 -5.22
CA GLU A 173 15.48 -7.18 -6.36
C GLU A 173 16.48 -6.13 -5.90
N ASN A 174 17.74 -6.30 -6.20
CA ASN A 174 18.83 -5.38 -5.81
C ASN A 174 18.85 -5.08 -4.29
N GLY A 175 18.52 -6.08 -3.47
CA GLY A 175 18.50 -5.95 -2.01
C GLY A 175 17.19 -5.36 -1.43
N VAL A 176 16.24 -4.95 -2.26
CA VAL A 176 14.96 -4.34 -1.87
C VAL A 176 13.82 -5.33 -2.09
N TRP A 177 12.94 -5.46 -1.10
CA TRP A 177 11.72 -6.25 -1.24
C TRP A 177 10.69 -5.50 -2.09
N LYS A 178 10.09 -6.21 -3.04
CA LYS A 178 9.08 -5.68 -3.96
C LYS A 178 7.92 -6.65 -4.12
N LEU A 179 6.75 -6.13 -4.41
CA LEU A 179 5.57 -6.91 -4.73
C LEU A 179 5.70 -7.50 -6.13
N ASP A 180 5.69 -8.84 -6.22
CA ASP A 180 5.79 -9.59 -7.47
C ASP A 180 4.43 -10.00 -8.01
N SER A 181 3.57 -10.51 -7.13
CA SER A 181 2.20 -10.85 -7.49
C SER A 181 1.27 -10.71 -6.29
N ILE A 182 0.00 -10.51 -6.56
CA ILE A 182 -1.06 -10.39 -5.56
C ILE A 182 -2.29 -11.15 -6.04
N ASP A 183 -2.85 -11.93 -5.13
CA ASP A 183 -4.18 -12.50 -5.24
C ASP A 183 -5.02 -11.92 -4.09
N SER A 184 -6.09 -11.22 -4.43
CA SER A 184 -6.96 -10.57 -3.46
C SER A 184 -8.40 -11.03 -3.63
N GLN A 185 -9.04 -11.28 -2.50
CA GLN A 185 -10.47 -11.54 -2.43
C GLN A 185 -11.12 -10.44 -1.59
N ILE A 186 -11.92 -9.61 -2.22
CA ILE A 186 -12.70 -8.59 -1.54
C ILE A 186 -13.73 -9.29 -0.65
N SER A 187 -13.55 -9.17 0.66
CA SER A 187 -14.42 -9.81 1.65
C SER A 187 -15.59 -8.92 2.06
N LEU A 188 -15.43 -7.60 1.96
CA LEU A 188 -16.46 -6.60 2.21
C LEU A 188 -16.11 -5.33 1.45
N SER A 189 -17.03 -4.87 0.61
CA SER A 189 -17.01 -3.51 0.09
C SER A 189 -18.08 -2.73 0.85
N ALA A 190 -17.66 -1.83 1.71
CA ALA A 190 -18.55 -0.89 2.35
C ALA A 190 -18.42 0.44 1.60
N ALA A 191 -19.45 0.85 0.91
CA ALA A 191 -19.58 2.28 0.63
C ALA A 191 -19.72 3.02 1.95
N VAL A 192 -19.20 4.25 2.01
CA VAL A 192 -19.29 5.22 3.08
C VAL A 192 -20.48 5.03 3.98
N PRO A 193 -20.39 5.39 5.26
CA PRO A 193 -21.55 5.49 6.12
C PRO A 193 -22.64 6.22 5.33
N ALA A 194 -23.75 5.53 5.10
CA ALA A 194 -24.89 6.05 4.33
C ALA A 194 -25.46 7.36 4.90
N ASP A 195 -24.84 7.88 5.95
CA ASP A 195 -25.23 9.02 6.75
C ASP A 195 -24.38 10.28 6.50
N ASP A 196 -23.31 10.22 5.69
CA ASP A 196 -22.53 11.41 5.36
C ASP A 196 -23.28 12.26 4.32
N GLU A 197 -23.67 13.48 4.72
CA GLU A 197 -24.38 14.42 3.86
C GLU A 197 -23.58 14.74 2.59
N VAL A 198 -22.26 14.87 2.70
CA VAL A 198 -21.37 15.21 1.58
C VAL A 198 -21.45 14.15 0.46
N CYS A 199 -21.56 12.89 0.83
CA CYS A 199 -21.60 11.79 -0.14
C CYS A 199 -23.00 11.55 -0.75
N ARG A 200 -24.03 12.14 -0.18
CA ARG A 200 -25.41 12.07 -0.70
C ARG A 200 -25.71 13.14 -1.71
N GLU A 201 -24.97 14.23 -1.69
CA GLU A 201 -25.21 15.37 -2.57
C GLU A 201 -24.63 15.17 -3.96
N ARG A 202 -25.24 15.85 -4.93
CA ARG A 202 -24.71 16.05 -6.27
C ARG A 202 -24.27 17.48 -6.43
N TYR A 203 -23.01 17.66 -6.80
CA TYR A 203 -22.40 18.96 -6.97
C TYR A 203 -22.39 19.35 -8.44
N LEU A 204 -22.75 20.60 -8.74
CA LEU A 204 -22.85 21.07 -10.12
C LEU A 204 -21.48 21.25 -10.79
N THR A 205 -20.43 21.47 -10.01
CA THR A 205 -19.07 21.69 -10.52
C THR A 205 -18.07 20.81 -9.78
N PHE A 206 -16.99 20.47 -10.44
CA PHE A 206 -15.87 19.76 -9.80
C PHE A 206 -15.34 20.50 -8.58
N GLU A 207 -15.20 21.83 -8.67
CA GLU A 207 -14.69 22.65 -7.58
C GLU A 207 -15.59 22.58 -6.32
N THR A 208 -16.92 22.62 -6.48
CA THR A 208 -17.82 22.48 -5.33
C THR A 208 -17.79 21.08 -4.73
N ALA A 209 -17.63 20.04 -5.55
CA ALA A 209 -17.45 18.67 -5.06
C ALA A 209 -16.11 18.53 -4.30
N ARG A 210 -15.05 19.14 -4.78
CA ARG A 210 -13.74 19.14 -4.14
C ARG A 210 -13.77 19.85 -2.79
N GLN A 211 -14.36 21.05 -2.72
CA GLN A 211 -14.52 21.76 -1.45
C GLN A 211 -15.32 20.95 -0.42
N ALA A 212 -16.33 20.22 -0.88
CA ALA A 212 -17.09 19.32 -0.03
C ALA A 212 -16.23 18.13 0.43
N ALA A 213 -15.45 17.51 -0.46
CA ALA A 213 -14.52 16.43 -0.12
C ALA A 213 -13.43 16.88 0.88
N ASP A 214 -12.88 18.09 0.68
CA ASP A 214 -11.91 18.71 1.60
C ASP A 214 -12.47 18.92 3.01
N SER A 215 -13.79 19.06 3.15
CA SER A 215 -14.46 19.23 4.47
C SER A 215 -14.53 17.96 5.30
N ILE A 216 -14.24 16.78 4.70
CA ILE A 216 -14.29 15.49 5.37
C ILE A 216 -13.01 15.28 6.17
N ASP A 217 -13.13 14.95 7.45
CA ASP A 217 -12.00 14.58 8.31
C ASP A 217 -11.51 13.16 7.98
N ASP A 218 -10.46 13.07 7.13
CA ASP A 218 -9.85 11.81 6.75
C ASP A 218 -9.42 10.97 7.96
N GLN A 219 -8.94 11.60 9.04
CA GLN A 219 -8.46 10.87 10.22
C GLN A 219 -9.61 10.24 11.01
N ALA A 220 -10.73 10.92 11.13
CA ALA A 220 -11.93 10.35 11.73
C ALA A 220 -12.41 9.16 10.90
N TYR A 221 -12.47 9.33 9.58
CA TYR A 221 -12.88 8.30 8.62
C TYR A 221 -11.97 7.06 8.64
N ILE A 222 -10.65 7.26 8.59
CA ILE A 222 -9.64 6.18 8.67
C ILE A 222 -9.82 5.40 9.99
N LYS A 223 -10.08 6.09 11.09
CA LYS A 223 -10.27 5.45 12.39
C LYS A 223 -11.50 4.54 12.42
N GLU A 224 -12.60 4.97 11.79
CA GLU A 224 -13.84 4.16 11.69
C GLU A 224 -13.67 2.98 10.72
N ALA A 225 -12.84 3.13 9.70
CA ALA A 225 -12.59 2.10 8.70
C ALA A 225 -11.76 0.91 9.20
N ARG A 226 -11.03 1.05 10.31
CA ARG A 226 -10.18 -0.01 10.87
C ARG A 226 -10.94 -1.27 11.27
N PHE A 227 -10.22 -2.37 11.38
CA PHE A 227 -10.78 -3.58 12.00
C PHE A 227 -11.21 -3.27 13.44
N ALA A 228 -12.48 -3.59 13.73
CA ALA A 228 -13.03 -3.53 15.07
C ALA A 228 -12.50 -4.65 15.96
#